data_ffdd2f524dd7980bbee6a11fb9356919
#
_entry.id   ffdd2f524dd7980bbee6a11fb9356919
#
_cell.length_a   1.000
_cell.length_b   1.000
_cell.length_c   1.000
_cell.angle_alpha   90.00
_cell.angle_beta   90.00
_cell.angle_gamma   90.00
#
_symmetry.space_group_name_H-M   'P 1'
#
loop_
_entity.id
_entity.type
_entity.pdbx_description
1 polymer ?
#
loop_
_entity_poly.entity_id
_entity_poly.type
_entity_poly.pdbx_seq_one_letter_code
_entity_poly.pdbx_strand_id
1 'polypeptide(L)'
;MCPALMKRVRILTAQKRIVYTPTNSFYQVLSAEAYSKHGFNIHGVVFDELHTQPNRKLFDVMTKGSGDARMQPLYFLITTAGTDTNSICYEVHQKAKDILEGRKHDPTFYPVIYGADESEDWTDPKVWKKANPSPVSYTHLRAHETLSDL
;
A
#
# COMPACT_ATOMS: atom_id res chain seq x y z
N MET A 1 3.34 -21.81 -4.79
CA MET A 1 4.60 -21.47 -4.07
C MET A 1 5.77 -21.67 -5.01
N CYS A 2 6.76 -20.76 -5.08
CA CYS A 2 7.87 -20.84 -6.05
C CYS A 2 8.98 -21.78 -5.51
N PRO A 3 9.22 -22.96 -6.13
CA PRO A 3 10.19 -23.93 -5.62
C PRO A 3 11.63 -23.43 -5.65
N ALA A 4 11.99 -22.57 -6.60
CA ALA A 4 13.32 -22.00 -6.72
C ALA A 4 13.64 -21.04 -5.55
N LEU A 5 12.66 -20.25 -5.10
CA LEU A 5 12.80 -19.36 -3.96
C LEU A 5 12.89 -20.15 -2.65
N MET A 6 12.09 -21.20 -2.50
CA MET A 6 12.08 -22.06 -1.31
C MET A 6 13.45 -22.68 -0.99
N LYS A 7 14.25 -22.95 -2.01
CA LYS A 7 15.62 -23.49 -1.83
C LYS A 7 16.62 -22.46 -1.28
N ARG A 8 16.28 -21.17 -1.35
CA ARG A 8 17.19 -20.07 -1.00
C ARG A 8 16.83 -19.36 0.30
N VAL A 9 15.61 -19.52 0.77
CA VAL A 9 15.11 -18.83 1.96
C VAL A 9 14.61 -19.82 3.00
N ARG A 10 14.66 -19.42 4.26
CA ARG A 10 14.08 -20.16 5.38
C ARG A 10 12.78 -19.50 5.81
N ILE A 11 11.70 -20.27 5.85
CA ILE A 11 10.38 -19.79 6.26
C ILE A 11 10.16 -20.13 7.75
N LEU A 12 9.90 -19.11 8.54
CA LEU A 12 9.59 -19.22 9.97
C LEU A 12 8.10 -18.89 10.16
N THR A 13 7.24 -19.87 10.01
CA THR A 13 5.78 -19.72 9.98
C THR A 13 5.25 -19.09 11.26
N ALA A 14 5.69 -19.53 12.44
CA ALA A 14 5.27 -19.00 13.73
C ALA A 14 5.60 -17.51 13.91
N GLN A 15 6.68 -17.04 13.27
CA GLN A 15 7.11 -15.63 13.33
C GLN A 15 6.61 -14.82 12.14
N LYS A 16 5.90 -15.43 11.18
CA LYS A 16 5.48 -14.81 9.91
C LYS A 16 6.66 -14.15 9.20
N ARG A 17 7.81 -14.86 9.15
CA ARG A 17 9.08 -14.33 8.67
C ARG A 17 9.69 -15.22 7.59
N ILE A 18 10.28 -14.60 6.59
CA ILE A 18 11.09 -15.23 5.54
C ILE A 18 12.51 -14.69 5.69
N VAL A 19 13.49 -15.60 5.86
CA VAL A 19 14.89 -15.23 6.12
C VAL A 19 15.74 -15.63 4.92
N TYR A 20 16.59 -14.72 4.48
CA TYR A 20 17.68 -15.00 3.54
C TYR A 20 19.00 -15.03 4.29
N THR A 21 19.47 -16.23 4.59
CA THR A 21 20.61 -16.47 5.50
C THR A 21 21.93 -15.86 5.04
N PRO A 22 22.29 -15.84 3.72
CA PRO A 22 23.59 -15.32 3.29
C PRO A 22 23.86 -13.87 3.67
N THR A 23 22.82 -13.03 3.75
CA THR A 23 22.94 -11.61 4.14
C THR A 23 22.29 -11.33 5.49
N ASN A 24 21.78 -12.34 6.15
CA ASN A 24 20.97 -12.22 7.39
C ASN A 24 19.79 -11.24 7.24
N SER A 25 19.26 -11.14 6.03
CA SER A 25 18.10 -10.29 5.73
C SER A 25 16.81 -11.05 5.96
N PHE A 26 15.76 -10.34 6.30
CA PHE A 26 14.45 -10.96 6.45
C PHE A 26 13.32 -10.05 6.00
N TYR A 27 12.24 -10.67 5.55
CA TYR A 27 10.94 -10.06 5.37
C TYR A 27 10.00 -10.58 6.45
N GLN A 28 9.24 -9.70 7.07
CA GLN A 28 8.32 -10.07 8.15
C GLN A 28 7.00 -9.33 8.02
N VAL A 29 5.88 -10.04 8.21
CA VAL A 29 4.55 -9.44 8.33
C VAL A 29 4.37 -8.92 9.75
N LEU A 30 3.91 -7.69 9.87
CA LEU A 30 3.62 -7.03 11.14
C LEU A 30 2.12 -6.81 11.27
N SER A 31 1.60 -6.89 12.50
CA SER A 31 0.26 -6.43 12.81
C SER A 31 0.26 -4.91 13.04
N ALA A 32 -0.93 -4.29 12.91
CA ALA A 32 -1.09 -2.85 13.17
C ALA A 32 -0.65 -2.43 14.59
N GLU A 33 -0.63 -3.35 15.55
CA GLU A 33 -0.20 -3.11 16.94
C GLU A 33 1.31 -3.28 17.16
N ALA A 34 2.06 -3.67 16.12
CA ALA A 34 3.51 -3.92 16.24
C ALA A 34 4.35 -2.65 16.43
N TYR A 35 3.74 -1.46 16.41
CA TYR A 35 4.43 -0.18 16.61
C TYR A 35 5.13 -0.05 17.99
N SER A 36 4.76 -0.85 18.97
CA SER A 36 5.42 -0.89 20.28
C SER A 36 6.78 -1.58 20.28
N LYS A 37 7.12 -2.30 19.21
CA LYS A 37 8.41 -3.01 19.07
C LYS A 37 9.40 -2.13 18.33
N HIS A 38 9.99 -1.19 19.06
CA HIS A 38 11.06 -0.33 18.54
C HIS A 38 12.33 -1.11 18.19
N GLY A 39 13.09 -0.64 17.20
CA GLY A 39 14.41 -1.16 16.87
C GLY A 39 14.53 -1.94 15.57
N PHE A 40 13.57 -1.84 14.66
CA PHE A 40 13.73 -2.40 13.32
C PHE A 40 14.70 -1.55 12.49
N ASN A 41 15.70 -2.20 11.92
CA ASN A 41 16.55 -1.60 10.89
C ASN A 41 15.89 -1.84 9.53
N ILE A 42 14.98 -0.95 9.16
CA ILE A 42 14.07 -1.10 8.02
C ILE A 42 14.76 -0.64 6.74
N HIS A 43 14.77 -1.49 5.70
CA HIS A 43 15.17 -1.12 4.35
C HIS A 43 13.99 -0.88 3.42
N GLY A 44 12.91 -1.61 3.61
CA GLY A 44 11.67 -1.45 2.85
C GLY A 44 10.45 -1.78 3.68
N VAL A 45 9.36 -1.06 3.42
CA VAL A 45 8.04 -1.30 4.02
C VAL A 45 7.00 -1.35 2.91
N VAL A 46 6.12 -2.34 3.00
CA VAL A 46 4.89 -2.38 2.21
C VAL A 46 3.73 -2.16 3.18
N PHE A 47 3.02 -1.06 3.00
CA PHE A 47 1.74 -0.82 3.64
C PHE A 47 0.64 -1.27 2.69
N ASP A 48 -0.01 -2.36 3.02
CA ASP A 48 -1.18 -2.86 2.32
C ASP A 48 -2.43 -2.35 3.03
N GLU A 49 -3.46 -1.96 2.27
CA GLU A 49 -4.70 -1.42 2.81
C GLU A 49 -4.49 -0.24 3.78
N LEU A 50 -3.72 0.78 3.37
CA LEU A 50 -3.34 1.92 4.22
C LEU A 50 -4.56 2.61 4.86
N HIS A 51 -5.74 2.59 4.19
CA HIS A 51 -6.99 3.16 4.71
C HIS A 51 -7.52 2.46 5.97
N THR A 52 -7.10 1.21 6.23
CA THR A 52 -7.53 0.45 7.42
C THR A 52 -6.71 0.76 8.66
N GLN A 53 -5.64 1.57 8.55
CA GLN A 53 -4.80 1.89 9.70
C GLN A 53 -5.58 2.72 10.72
N PRO A 54 -5.69 2.27 11.99
CA PRO A 54 -6.50 2.95 13.01
C PRO A 54 -5.92 4.31 13.41
N ASN A 55 -4.63 4.52 13.18
CA ASN A 55 -3.95 5.78 13.44
C ASN A 55 -2.58 5.80 12.72
N ARG A 56 -1.94 6.96 12.73
CA ARG A 56 -0.64 7.17 12.06
C ARG A 56 0.58 6.56 12.79
N LYS A 57 0.42 6.01 14.00
CA LYS A 57 1.56 5.59 14.84
C LYS A 57 2.46 4.57 14.15
N LEU A 58 1.88 3.51 13.56
CA LEU A 58 2.67 2.51 12.83
C LEU A 58 3.37 3.12 11.62
N PHE A 59 2.67 3.95 10.86
CA PHE A 59 3.23 4.65 9.71
C PHE A 59 4.45 5.52 10.13
N ASP A 60 4.30 6.33 11.16
CA ASP A 60 5.36 7.20 11.66
C ASP A 60 6.58 6.40 12.17
N VAL A 61 6.36 5.33 12.92
CA VAL A 61 7.45 4.47 13.40
C VAL A 61 8.20 3.81 12.24
N MET A 62 7.49 3.31 11.25
CA MET A 62 8.09 2.60 10.13
C MET A 62 8.80 3.54 9.15
N THR A 63 8.32 4.76 8.97
CA THR A 63 8.92 5.73 8.04
C THR A 63 10.03 6.56 8.69
N LYS A 64 9.91 6.90 9.97
CA LYS A 64 10.93 7.67 10.70
C LYS A 64 12.09 6.79 11.20
N GLY A 65 11.81 5.55 11.57
CA GLY A 65 12.80 4.63 12.14
C GLY A 65 13.87 4.13 11.15
N SER A 66 13.69 4.34 9.86
CA SER A 66 14.64 3.88 8.81
C SER A 66 15.53 5.01 8.28
N GLY A 67 15.19 6.28 8.54
CA GLY A 67 15.80 7.44 7.89
C GLY A 67 17.31 7.55 8.08
N ASP A 68 17.81 7.22 9.27
CA ASP A 68 19.24 7.39 9.60
C ASP A 68 20.08 6.13 9.35
N ALA A 69 19.44 4.97 9.24
CA ALA A 69 20.13 3.68 9.13
C ALA A 69 20.32 3.19 7.69
N ARG A 70 19.61 3.76 6.72
CA ARG A 70 19.60 3.32 5.32
C ARG A 70 19.67 4.50 4.36
N MET A 71 20.57 4.40 3.37
CA MET A 71 20.75 5.45 2.35
C MET A 71 19.57 5.59 1.40
N GLN A 72 18.86 4.49 1.10
CA GLN A 72 17.71 4.46 0.19
C GLN A 72 16.62 3.52 0.73
N PRO A 73 15.87 3.92 1.77
CA PRO A 73 14.72 3.15 2.21
C PRO A 73 13.59 3.25 1.17
N LEU A 74 12.85 2.15 0.98
CA LEU A 74 11.71 2.09 0.08
C LEU A 74 10.41 1.95 0.90
N TYR A 75 9.46 2.83 0.64
CA TYR A 75 8.11 2.76 1.18
C TYR A 75 7.13 2.53 0.03
N PHE A 76 6.43 1.41 0.06
CA PHE A 76 5.44 1.05 -0.94
C PHE A 76 4.06 1.05 -0.29
N LEU A 77 3.20 1.98 -0.69
CA LEU A 77 1.89 2.19 -0.10
C LEU A 77 0.82 1.74 -1.10
N ILE A 78 -0.03 0.80 -0.70
CA ILE A 78 -1.13 0.30 -1.52
C ILE A 78 -2.42 0.50 -0.74
N THR A 79 -3.43 1.04 -1.39
CA THR A 79 -4.72 1.26 -0.73
C THR A 79 -5.83 1.46 -1.74
N THR A 80 -7.03 1.15 -1.34
CA THR A 80 -8.26 1.68 -1.95
C THR A 80 -8.66 3.00 -1.29
N ALA A 81 -9.69 3.67 -1.81
CA ALA A 81 -10.21 4.88 -1.19
C ALA A 81 -10.74 4.60 0.22
N GLY A 82 -10.39 5.46 1.17
CA GLY A 82 -10.94 5.46 2.51
C GLY A 82 -12.01 6.54 2.67
N THR A 83 -12.85 6.40 3.67
CA THR A 83 -13.92 7.38 3.99
C THR A 83 -13.49 8.40 5.04
N ASP A 84 -12.43 8.13 5.81
CA ASP A 84 -11.95 9.01 6.87
C ASP A 84 -10.96 10.05 6.34
N THR A 85 -11.39 11.30 6.32
CA THR A 85 -10.60 12.47 5.88
C THR A 85 -9.53 12.90 6.89
N ASN A 86 -9.53 12.35 8.12
CA ASN A 86 -8.51 12.61 9.13
C ASN A 86 -7.44 11.50 9.19
N SER A 87 -7.49 10.53 8.27
CA SER A 87 -6.57 9.40 8.26
C SER A 87 -5.24 9.73 7.58
N ILE A 88 -4.20 8.95 7.91
CA ILE A 88 -2.93 9.01 7.18
C ILE A 88 -3.10 8.68 5.69
N CYS A 89 -4.06 7.82 5.35
CA CYS A 89 -4.39 7.49 3.96
C CYS A 89 -4.84 8.74 3.21
N TYR A 90 -5.71 9.57 3.80
CA TYR A 90 -6.16 10.81 3.19
C TYR A 90 -5.03 11.83 3.02
N GLU A 91 -4.15 12.00 4.02
CA GLU A 91 -2.98 12.88 3.92
C GLU A 91 -2.08 12.48 2.74
N VAL A 92 -1.80 11.18 2.61
CA VAL A 92 -0.96 10.63 1.52
C VAL A 92 -1.65 10.81 0.17
N HIS A 93 -2.97 10.60 0.11
CA HIS A 93 -3.76 10.79 -1.11
C HIS A 93 -3.75 12.26 -1.56
N GLN A 94 -3.93 13.21 -0.64
CA GLN A 94 -3.84 14.64 -0.97
C GLN A 94 -2.45 15.03 -1.49
N LYS A 95 -1.39 14.53 -0.84
CA LYS A 95 -0.01 14.70 -1.34
C LYS A 95 0.14 14.15 -2.77
N ALA A 96 -0.41 12.97 -3.03
CA ALA A 96 -0.38 12.34 -4.34
C ALA A 96 -1.07 13.20 -5.41
N LYS A 97 -2.28 13.71 -5.11
CA LYS A 97 -3.02 14.63 -5.99
C LYS A 97 -2.24 15.90 -6.27
N ASP A 98 -1.68 16.53 -5.23
CA ASP A 98 -0.91 17.77 -5.36
C ASP A 98 0.29 17.61 -6.29
N ILE A 99 0.95 16.46 -6.25
CA ILE A 99 2.09 16.15 -7.13
C ILE A 99 1.61 15.90 -8.56
N LEU A 100 0.57 15.10 -8.76
CA LEU A 100 0.03 14.79 -10.09
C LEU A 100 -0.52 16.03 -10.81
N GLU A 101 -1.10 16.97 -10.06
CA GLU A 101 -1.63 18.23 -10.57
C GLU A 101 -0.54 19.33 -10.67
N GLY A 102 0.71 19.05 -10.32
CA GLY A 102 1.82 19.99 -10.41
C GLY A 102 1.83 21.08 -9.32
N ARG A 103 0.97 20.99 -8.30
CA ARG A 103 0.97 21.93 -7.17
C ARG A 103 2.13 21.73 -6.21
N LYS A 104 2.69 20.52 -6.20
CA LYS A 104 3.82 20.15 -5.33
C LYS A 104 4.85 19.37 -6.12
N HIS A 105 6.12 19.60 -5.83
CA HIS A 105 7.24 18.84 -6.40
C HIS A 105 7.94 18.03 -5.33
N ASP A 106 7.99 16.71 -5.49
CA ASP A 106 8.72 15.80 -4.61
C ASP A 106 9.30 14.64 -5.46
N PRO A 107 10.57 14.70 -5.85
CA PRO A 107 11.18 13.67 -6.71
C PRO A 107 11.35 12.32 -6.01
N THR A 108 11.15 12.27 -4.69
CA THR A 108 11.24 11.02 -3.91
C THR A 108 9.90 10.32 -3.76
N PHE A 109 8.81 10.94 -4.22
CA PHE A 109 7.46 10.40 -4.13
C PHE A 109 6.87 10.17 -5.51
N TYR A 110 6.58 8.90 -5.85
CA TYR A 110 5.99 8.51 -7.13
C TYR A 110 4.53 8.09 -6.94
N PRO A 111 3.55 8.99 -7.20
CA PRO A 111 2.14 8.68 -7.04
C PRO A 111 1.54 8.04 -8.29
N VAL A 112 0.68 7.04 -8.07
CA VAL A 112 -0.20 6.48 -9.09
C VAL A 112 -1.60 6.40 -8.51
N ILE A 113 -2.58 7.01 -9.17
CA ILE A 113 -3.99 6.99 -8.76
C ILE A 113 -4.83 6.45 -9.90
N TYR A 114 -5.59 5.40 -9.64
CA TYR A 114 -6.64 4.90 -10.50
C TYR A 114 -7.98 5.24 -9.85
N GLY A 115 -8.80 6.03 -10.53
CA GLY A 115 -10.07 6.49 -9.98
C GLY A 115 -10.90 7.23 -11.01
N ALA A 116 -12.19 7.39 -10.72
CA ALA A 116 -13.09 8.27 -11.43
C ALA A 116 -13.11 9.64 -10.75
N ASP A 117 -13.33 10.70 -11.51
CA ASP A 117 -13.61 12.02 -10.97
C ASP A 117 -15.09 12.12 -10.60
N GLU A 118 -15.44 12.97 -9.62
CA GLU A 118 -16.82 13.14 -9.15
C GLU A 118 -17.80 13.60 -10.25
N SER A 119 -17.27 14.24 -11.31
CA SER A 119 -18.04 14.71 -12.45
C SER A 119 -18.24 13.64 -13.54
N GLU A 120 -17.58 12.51 -13.45
CA GLU A 120 -17.66 11.43 -14.46
C GLU A 120 -18.88 10.54 -14.20
N ASP A 121 -19.50 10.08 -15.28
CA ASP A 121 -20.61 9.12 -15.20
C ASP A 121 -20.10 7.75 -14.76
N TRP A 122 -20.41 7.36 -13.53
CA TRP A 122 -20.02 6.07 -12.95
C TRP A 122 -20.63 4.86 -13.67
N THR A 123 -21.66 5.05 -14.52
CA THR A 123 -22.26 3.99 -15.32
C THR A 123 -21.52 3.73 -16.63
N ASP A 124 -20.60 4.64 -17.04
CA ASP A 124 -19.81 4.45 -18.28
C ASP A 124 -18.70 3.39 -18.08
N PRO A 125 -18.70 2.31 -18.89
CA PRO A 125 -17.63 1.31 -18.85
C PRO A 125 -16.21 1.84 -19.09
N LYS A 126 -16.05 3.00 -19.72
CA LYS A 126 -14.75 3.65 -19.88
C LYS A 126 -14.24 4.19 -18.55
N VAL A 127 -15.12 4.73 -17.72
CA VAL A 127 -14.80 5.21 -16.36
C VAL A 127 -14.39 4.03 -15.48
N TRP A 128 -15.07 2.88 -15.60
CA TRP A 128 -14.69 1.66 -14.89
C TRP A 128 -13.27 1.20 -15.24
N LYS A 129 -12.89 1.25 -16.52
CA LYS A 129 -11.53 0.91 -16.96
C LYS A 129 -10.48 1.88 -16.45
N LYS A 130 -10.81 3.17 -16.37
CA LYS A 130 -9.95 4.20 -15.79
C LYS A 130 -9.68 3.92 -14.31
N ALA A 131 -10.73 3.56 -13.56
CA ALA A 131 -10.66 3.27 -12.14
C ALA A 131 -10.04 1.90 -11.83
N ASN A 132 -10.20 0.93 -12.74
CA ASN A 132 -9.75 -0.46 -12.57
C ASN A 132 -9.05 -0.94 -13.83
N PRO A 133 -7.75 -0.70 -13.98
CA PRO A 133 -7.02 -1.07 -15.20
C PRO A 133 -6.81 -2.56 -15.36
N SER A 134 -7.09 -3.38 -14.35
CA SER A 134 -6.99 -4.84 -14.43
C SER A 134 -8.23 -5.46 -15.10
N PRO A 135 -8.08 -6.21 -16.19
CA PRO A 135 -9.21 -6.83 -16.88
C PRO A 135 -9.98 -7.87 -16.04
N VAL A 136 -9.38 -8.41 -14.99
CA VAL A 136 -10.01 -9.41 -14.10
C VAL A 136 -11.14 -8.80 -13.26
N SER A 137 -11.07 -7.51 -12.93
CA SER A 137 -12.09 -6.80 -12.14
C SER A 137 -13.41 -6.58 -12.88
N TYR A 138 -13.44 -6.76 -14.22
CA TYR A 138 -14.68 -6.61 -15.01
C TYR A 138 -15.78 -7.58 -14.61
N THR A 139 -15.42 -8.79 -14.22
CA THR A 139 -16.38 -9.83 -13.80
C THR A 139 -16.99 -9.52 -12.44
N HIS A 140 -16.24 -8.87 -11.56
CA HIS A 140 -16.72 -8.52 -10.23
C HIS A 140 -17.57 -7.24 -10.21
N LEU A 141 -17.27 -6.26 -11.07
CA LEU A 141 -18.07 -5.03 -11.19
C LEU A 141 -19.50 -5.37 -11.69
N ARG A 142 -19.65 -6.27 -12.65
CA ARG A 142 -20.97 -6.73 -13.12
C ARG A 142 -21.77 -7.48 -12.05
N ALA A 143 -21.10 -8.17 -11.13
CA ALA A 143 -21.79 -8.88 -10.04
C ALA A 143 -22.36 -7.92 -8.98
N HIS A 144 -21.78 -6.73 -8.82
CA HIS A 144 -22.30 -5.70 -7.92
C HIS A 144 -23.47 -4.91 -8.50
N GLU A 145 -23.52 -4.73 -9.82
CA GLU A 145 -24.65 -4.05 -10.50
C GLU A 145 -25.98 -4.84 -10.35
N THR A 146 -25.92 -6.17 -10.33
CA THR A 146 -27.12 -7.00 -10.21
C THR A 146 -27.72 -7.00 -8.80
N LEU A 147 -27.00 -6.48 -7.80
CA LEU A 147 -27.51 -6.36 -6.41
C LEU A 147 -28.13 -4.99 -6.11
N SER A 148 -27.89 -3.98 -6.95
CA SER A 148 -28.51 -2.65 -6.79
C SER A 148 -29.85 -2.50 -7.53
N ASP A 149 -30.24 -3.50 -8.36
CA ASP A 149 -31.49 -3.53 -9.09
C ASP A 149 -32.57 -4.38 -8.40
N LEU A 150 -32.35 -4.81 -7.16
CA LEU A 150 -33.31 -5.50 -6.28
C LEU A 150 -33.68 -4.61 -5.09
#